data_154c4a180238b8dae416e95067f95d91
#
_entry.id   154c4a180238b8dae416e95067f95d91
#
_cell.length_a   1.000
_cell.length_b   1.000
_cell.length_c   1.000
_cell.angle_alpha   90.00
_cell.angle_beta   90.00
_cell.angle_gamma   90.00
#
_symmetry.space_group_name_H-M   'P 1'
#
loop_
_entity.id
_entity.type
_entity.pdbx_description
1 polymer ?
#
loop_
_entity_poly.entity_id
_entity_poly.type
_entity_poly.pdbx_seq_one_letter_code
_entity_poly.pdbx_strand_id
1 'polypeptide(L)'
;ETPSKAIAEKLLAHIRAQGFHVVESEPDDAIRSRYPRIVKVIFRGAAEGFRTSPLAPESQLVTEAVARMLGERPIQIRTMGQRINIADFIAVMGIPAITLPTVNFDNNQTAENENVRLGHLFTGIITIAAVLTM
;
A
#
# COMPACT_ATOMS: atom_id res chain seq x y z
N GLU A 1 4.49 -8.30 -7.73
CA GLU A 1 4.39 -6.84 -7.61
C GLU A 1 5.51 -6.17 -8.40
N THR A 2 5.31 -4.90 -8.78
CA THR A 2 6.36 -4.14 -9.46
C THR A 2 7.33 -3.58 -8.40
N PRO A 3 8.63 -3.92 -8.47
CA PRO A 3 9.61 -3.39 -7.53
C PRO A 3 9.65 -1.86 -7.56
N SER A 4 9.83 -1.23 -6.40
CA SER A 4 9.91 0.23 -6.26
C SER A 4 10.97 0.86 -7.17
N LYS A 5 12.12 0.20 -7.32
CA LYS A 5 13.20 0.62 -8.23
C LYS A 5 12.72 0.71 -9.69
N ALA A 6 11.96 -0.29 -10.16
CA ALA A 6 11.46 -0.29 -11.53
C ALA A 6 10.44 0.84 -11.78
N ILE A 7 9.66 1.21 -10.76
CA ILE A 7 8.75 2.36 -10.83
C ILE A 7 9.54 3.66 -10.91
N ALA A 8 10.57 3.81 -10.08
CA ALA A 8 11.47 4.97 -10.10
C ALA A 8 12.16 5.16 -11.47
N GLU A 9 12.68 4.07 -12.04
CA GLU A 9 13.30 4.09 -13.37
C GLU A 9 12.32 4.53 -14.47
N LYS A 10 11.08 4.01 -14.45
CA LYS A 10 10.03 4.42 -15.39
C LYS A 10 9.66 5.89 -15.23
N LEU A 11 9.56 6.38 -14.00
CA LEU A 11 9.28 7.79 -13.72
C LEU A 11 10.39 8.69 -14.27
N LEU A 12 11.65 8.35 -14.01
CA LEU A 12 12.79 9.09 -14.53
C LEU A 12 12.84 9.07 -16.06
N ALA A 13 12.57 7.91 -16.67
CA ALA A 13 12.51 7.81 -18.13
C ALA A 13 11.38 8.70 -18.71
N HIS A 14 10.22 8.72 -18.07
CA HIS A 14 9.12 9.59 -18.48
C HIS A 14 9.47 11.06 -18.38
N ILE A 15 10.09 11.51 -17.27
CA ILE A 15 10.51 12.88 -17.06
C ILE A 15 11.53 13.31 -18.15
N ARG A 16 12.52 12.45 -18.47
CA ARG A 16 13.50 12.68 -19.53
C ARG A 16 12.83 12.78 -20.90
N ALA A 17 11.86 11.90 -21.18
CA ALA A 17 11.11 11.92 -22.44
C ALA A 17 10.29 13.20 -22.63
N GLN A 18 9.92 13.89 -21.55
CA GLN A 18 9.28 15.21 -21.60
C GLN A 18 10.29 16.37 -21.81
N GLY A 19 11.56 16.06 -22.05
CA GLY A 19 12.61 17.04 -22.35
C GLY A 19 13.24 17.71 -21.13
N PHE A 20 13.08 17.10 -19.92
CA PHE A 20 13.75 17.60 -18.73
C PHE A 20 15.14 16.97 -18.56
N HIS A 21 16.10 17.80 -18.19
CA HIS A 21 17.39 17.34 -17.67
C HIS A 21 17.24 16.99 -16.18
N VAL A 22 17.44 15.73 -15.83
CA VAL A 22 17.25 15.23 -14.45
C VAL A 22 18.57 15.32 -13.71
N VAL A 23 18.55 15.93 -12.53
CA VAL A 23 19.68 16.03 -11.60
C VAL A 23 19.29 15.48 -10.22
N GLU A 24 20.27 15.00 -9.46
CA GLU A 24 20.07 14.46 -8.10
C GLU A 24 20.45 15.47 -7.01
N SER A 25 21.32 16.43 -7.37
CA SER A 25 21.74 17.52 -6.51
C SER A 25 21.32 18.88 -7.07
N GLU A 26 21.58 19.96 -6.34
CA GLU A 26 21.32 21.31 -6.82
C GLU A 26 22.18 21.59 -8.04
N PRO A 27 21.60 22.01 -9.20
CA PRO A 27 22.34 22.28 -10.40
C PRO A 27 23.19 23.56 -10.23
N ASP A 28 24.42 23.51 -10.71
CA ASP A 28 25.29 24.66 -10.80
C ASP A 28 24.93 25.59 -11.97
N ASP A 29 25.60 26.73 -12.07
CA ASP A 29 25.36 27.72 -13.12
C ASP A 29 25.66 27.20 -14.53
N ALA A 30 26.61 26.28 -14.68
CA ALA A 30 26.93 25.66 -15.96
C ALA A 30 25.77 24.75 -16.43
N ILE A 31 25.21 23.95 -15.54
CA ILE A 31 24.03 23.11 -15.83
C ILE A 31 22.82 24.00 -16.14
N ARG A 32 22.59 25.04 -15.32
CA ARG A 32 21.47 25.99 -15.51
C ARG A 32 21.56 26.72 -16.85
N SER A 33 22.73 27.09 -17.26
CA SER A 33 22.97 27.79 -18.55
C SER A 33 22.82 26.85 -19.75
N ARG A 34 23.12 25.56 -19.56
CA ARG A 34 23.12 24.56 -20.65
C ARG A 34 21.72 23.97 -20.91
N TYR A 35 20.89 23.77 -19.87
CA TYR A 35 19.62 23.10 -20.00
C TYR A 35 18.46 24.03 -19.64
N PRO A 36 17.54 24.28 -20.58
CA PRO A 36 16.40 25.20 -20.34
C PRO A 36 15.34 24.62 -19.42
N ARG A 37 15.32 23.30 -19.23
CA ARG A 37 14.34 22.58 -18.40
C ARG A 37 15.07 21.60 -17.52
N ILE A 38 15.15 21.90 -16.25
CA ILE A 38 15.84 21.09 -15.25
C ILE A 38 14.84 20.64 -14.19
N VAL A 39 14.96 19.40 -13.74
CA VAL A 39 14.22 18.90 -12.59
C VAL A 39 15.19 18.18 -11.66
N LYS A 40 15.13 18.52 -10.39
CA LYS A 40 15.83 17.81 -9.33
C LYS A 40 14.90 16.73 -8.76
N VAL A 41 15.35 15.48 -8.81
CA VAL A 41 14.61 14.33 -8.28
C VAL A 41 15.34 13.79 -7.06
N ILE A 42 14.63 13.73 -5.94
CA ILE A 42 15.16 13.21 -4.67
C ILE A 42 14.32 11.99 -4.29
N PHE A 43 14.92 10.82 -4.26
CA PHE A 43 14.30 9.61 -3.72
C PHE A 43 14.54 9.55 -2.22
N ARG A 44 13.45 9.55 -1.44
CA ARG A 44 13.50 9.45 0.03
C ARG A 44 13.24 8.04 0.54
N GLY A 45 13.46 7.05 -0.29
CA GLY A 45 13.15 5.65 -0.04
C GLY A 45 11.77 5.26 -0.57
N ALA A 46 11.55 3.98 -0.64
CA ALA A 46 10.28 3.38 -1.03
C ALA A 46 10.04 2.13 -0.18
N ALA A 47 8.79 1.83 0.12
CA ALA A 47 8.43 0.53 0.64
C ALA A 47 8.06 -0.38 -0.53
N GLU A 48 8.50 -1.62 -0.48
CA GLU A 48 8.08 -2.62 -1.44
C GLU A 48 6.60 -2.99 -1.21
N GLY A 49 5.93 -3.32 -2.31
CA GLY A 49 4.56 -3.81 -2.24
C GLY A 49 4.53 -5.28 -1.83
N PHE A 50 3.46 -5.70 -1.19
CA PHE A 50 3.19 -7.11 -0.95
C PHE A 50 1.76 -7.46 -1.36
N ARG A 51 1.52 -8.71 -1.64
CA ARG A 51 0.21 -9.24 -1.96
C ARG A 51 0.13 -10.71 -1.63
N THR A 52 -0.86 -11.08 -0.85
CA THR A 52 -1.21 -12.48 -0.62
C THR A 52 -2.30 -12.89 -1.62
N SER A 53 -2.17 -14.07 -2.20
CA SER A 53 -3.20 -14.59 -3.10
C SER A 53 -4.50 -14.85 -2.34
N PRO A 54 -5.65 -14.42 -2.84
CA PRO A 54 -6.94 -14.79 -2.24
C PRO A 54 -7.22 -16.30 -2.28
N LEU A 55 -6.50 -17.05 -3.12
CA LEU A 55 -6.58 -18.51 -3.21
C LEU A 55 -5.58 -19.23 -2.29
N ALA A 56 -4.73 -18.51 -1.59
CA ALA A 56 -3.83 -19.12 -0.61
C ALA A 56 -4.62 -19.77 0.54
N PRO A 57 -4.15 -20.91 1.11
CA PRO A 57 -4.83 -21.59 2.19
C PRO A 57 -5.17 -20.65 3.37
N GLU A 58 -4.24 -19.81 3.77
CA GLU A 58 -4.40 -18.85 4.86
C GLU A 58 -5.50 -17.82 4.54
N SER A 59 -5.57 -17.36 3.29
CA SER A 59 -6.62 -16.44 2.84
C SER A 59 -8.00 -17.09 2.88
N GLN A 60 -8.09 -18.37 2.54
CA GLN A 60 -9.34 -19.11 2.59
C GLN A 60 -9.77 -19.35 4.05
N LEU A 61 -8.86 -19.75 4.95
CA LEU A 61 -9.15 -19.91 6.37
C LEU A 61 -9.70 -18.63 7.00
N VAL A 62 -9.03 -17.50 6.77
CA VAL A 62 -9.49 -16.18 7.26
C VAL A 62 -10.86 -15.83 6.66
N THR A 63 -11.04 -16.06 5.36
CA THR A 63 -12.31 -15.78 4.67
C THR A 63 -13.46 -16.60 5.26
N GLU A 64 -13.23 -17.88 5.53
CA GLU A 64 -14.24 -18.77 6.12
C GLU A 64 -14.57 -18.38 7.57
N ALA A 65 -13.56 -18.01 8.38
CA ALA A 65 -13.78 -17.52 9.74
C ALA A 65 -14.66 -16.27 9.75
N VAL A 66 -14.34 -15.30 8.90
CA VAL A 66 -15.10 -14.06 8.76
C VAL A 66 -16.51 -14.33 8.20
N ALA A 67 -16.63 -15.22 7.21
CA ALA A 67 -17.93 -15.59 6.63
C ALA A 67 -18.87 -16.23 7.66
N ARG A 68 -18.35 -17.13 8.50
CA ARG A 68 -19.14 -17.73 9.60
C ARG A 68 -19.65 -16.67 10.57
N MET A 69 -18.85 -15.67 10.87
CA MET A 69 -19.22 -14.60 11.80
C MET A 69 -20.22 -13.62 11.18
N LEU A 70 -20.03 -13.23 9.92
CA LEU A 70 -20.93 -12.28 9.22
C LEU A 70 -22.22 -12.91 8.73
N GLY A 71 -22.27 -14.24 8.57
CA GLY A 71 -23.36 -14.93 7.88
C GLY A 71 -23.31 -14.88 6.36
N GLU A 72 -22.32 -14.20 5.80
CA GLU A 72 -22.07 -14.07 4.36
C GLU A 72 -20.58 -14.00 4.03
N ARG A 73 -20.20 -14.34 2.80
CA ARG A 73 -18.82 -14.32 2.38
C ARG A 73 -18.32 -12.87 2.21
N PRO A 74 -17.21 -12.48 2.85
CA PRO A 74 -16.67 -11.13 2.71
C PRO A 74 -16.14 -10.88 1.29
N ILE A 75 -16.18 -9.62 0.87
CA ILE A 75 -15.59 -9.18 -0.38
C ILE A 75 -14.07 -9.19 -0.23
N GLN A 76 -13.40 -9.93 -1.11
CA GLN A 76 -11.94 -9.97 -1.17
C GLN A 76 -11.41 -8.96 -2.20
N ILE A 77 -10.60 -8.02 -1.75
CA ILE A 77 -9.97 -7.02 -2.61
C ILE A 77 -8.49 -7.40 -2.78
N ARG A 78 -8.02 -7.46 -4.02
CA ARG A 78 -6.63 -7.88 -4.34
C ARG A 78 -5.59 -6.86 -3.93
N THR A 79 -5.92 -5.59 -3.97
CA THR A 79 -5.00 -4.48 -3.71
C THR A 79 -5.74 -3.35 -3.01
N MET A 80 -5.05 -2.71 -2.08
CA MET A 80 -5.50 -1.44 -1.49
C MET A 80 -4.58 -0.32 -1.96
N GLY A 81 -5.13 0.90 -2.02
CA GLY A 81 -4.37 2.11 -2.32
C GLY A 81 -3.51 2.63 -1.17
N GLN A 82 -3.49 1.94 -0.04
CA GLN A 82 -2.75 2.35 1.15
C GLN A 82 -1.41 1.63 1.28
N ARG A 83 -0.46 2.32 1.91
CA ARG A 83 0.84 1.77 2.26
C ARG A 83 0.80 1.23 3.69
N ILE A 84 1.17 -0.04 3.85
CA ILE A 84 1.41 -0.67 5.16
C ILE A 84 2.88 -1.08 5.20
N ASN A 85 3.62 -0.65 6.22
CA ASN A 85 5.07 -0.90 6.33
C ASN A 85 5.35 -2.27 6.95
N ILE A 86 4.91 -3.35 6.30
CA ILE A 86 5.14 -4.73 6.75
C ILE A 86 5.79 -5.61 5.68
N ALA A 87 6.14 -5.05 4.52
CA ALA A 87 6.74 -5.82 3.42
C ALA A 87 8.06 -6.48 3.84
N ASP A 88 8.92 -5.77 4.54
CA ASP A 88 10.19 -6.30 5.04
C ASP A 88 9.96 -7.43 6.07
N PHE A 89 8.97 -7.28 6.94
CA PHE A 89 8.58 -8.33 7.90
C PHE A 89 8.09 -9.58 7.18
N ILE A 90 7.24 -9.43 6.16
CA ILE A 90 6.76 -10.52 5.33
C ILE A 90 7.93 -11.23 4.62
N ALA A 91 8.85 -10.45 4.06
CA ALA A 91 10.02 -11.00 3.36
C ALA A 91 10.95 -11.80 4.29
N VAL A 92 11.19 -11.31 5.51
CA VAL A 92 12.05 -11.98 6.49
C VAL A 92 11.39 -13.21 7.10
N MET A 93 10.10 -13.12 7.45
CA MET A 93 9.37 -14.19 8.12
C MET A 93 8.85 -15.26 7.14
N GLY A 94 8.74 -14.94 5.84
CA GLY A 94 8.19 -15.84 4.84
C GLY A 94 6.71 -16.18 5.03
N ILE A 95 5.96 -15.32 5.74
CA ILE A 95 4.54 -15.53 6.04
C ILE A 95 3.66 -14.59 5.22
N PRO A 96 2.46 -15.03 4.81
CA PRO A 96 1.50 -14.18 4.12
C PRO A 96 0.89 -13.14 5.09
N ALA A 97 0.47 -12.00 4.54
CA ALA A 97 -0.25 -10.99 5.29
C ALA A 97 -1.61 -10.71 4.64
N ILE A 98 -2.63 -10.64 5.47
CA ILE A 98 -4.01 -10.37 5.09
C ILE A 98 -4.50 -9.18 5.89
N THR A 99 -5.00 -8.16 5.20
CA THR A 99 -5.54 -6.97 5.84
C THR A 99 -7.03 -7.15 6.09
N LEU A 100 -7.44 -6.96 7.33
CA LEU A 100 -8.84 -6.94 7.73
C LEU A 100 -9.23 -5.50 8.10
N PRO A 101 -9.98 -4.78 7.26
CA PRO A 101 -10.45 -3.45 7.59
C PRO A 101 -11.52 -3.52 8.69
N THR A 102 -11.39 -2.66 9.69
CA THR A 102 -12.29 -2.58 10.84
C THR A 102 -13.03 -1.25 10.94
N VAL A 103 -12.86 -0.39 9.95
CA VAL A 103 -13.46 0.94 9.89
C VAL A 103 -14.30 1.12 8.63
N ASN A 104 -15.16 2.12 8.63
CA ASN A 104 -15.95 2.48 7.46
C ASN A 104 -15.07 3.00 6.31
N PHE A 105 -15.49 2.76 5.08
CA PHE A 105 -14.76 3.19 3.88
C PHE A 105 -14.59 4.71 3.81
N ASP A 106 -15.61 5.44 4.28
CA ASP A 106 -15.67 6.90 4.31
C ASP A 106 -15.18 7.51 5.63
N ASN A 107 -14.22 6.83 6.28
CA ASN A 107 -13.68 7.25 7.58
C ASN A 107 -12.77 8.48 7.54
N ASN A 108 -12.49 9.02 6.37
CA ASN A 108 -11.63 10.18 6.16
C ASN A 108 -10.22 10.04 6.74
N GLN A 109 -9.65 8.83 6.61
CA GLN A 109 -8.37 8.45 7.23
C GLN A 109 -7.24 9.43 6.91
N THR A 110 -6.53 9.85 7.94
CA THR A 110 -5.42 10.83 7.90
C THR A 110 -5.81 12.23 7.42
N ALA A 111 -7.10 12.58 7.48
CA ALA A 111 -7.63 13.89 7.12
C ALA A 111 -8.48 14.48 8.25
N GLU A 112 -8.94 15.72 8.07
CA GLU A 112 -9.86 16.36 9.01
C GLU A 112 -11.16 15.56 9.14
N ASN A 113 -11.71 15.51 10.35
CA ASN A 113 -12.91 14.75 10.68
C ASN A 113 -12.77 13.23 10.46
N GLU A 114 -11.59 12.67 10.67
CA GLU A 114 -11.41 11.22 10.72
C GLU A 114 -12.37 10.61 11.73
N ASN A 115 -13.06 9.55 11.32
CA ASN A 115 -14.15 9.00 12.10
C ASN A 115 -14.27 7.48 11.97
N VAL A 116 -14.95 6.86 12.93
CA VAL A 116 -15.35 5.47 12.87
C VAL A 116 -16.81 5.34 13.30
N ARG A 117 -17.59 4.58 12.54
CA ARG A 117 -18.96 4.22 12.96
C ARG A 117 -18.88 3.20 14.08
N LEU A 118 -19.63 3.43 15.17
CA LEU A 118 -19.62 2.53 16.34
C LEU A 118 -19.98 1.07 15.96
N GLY A 119 -20.91 0.88 15.02
CA GLY A 119 -21.23 -0.44 14.50
C GLY A 119 -20.01 -1.14 13.87
N HIS A 120 -19.19 -0.43 13.12
CA HIS A 120 -17.96 -0.97 12.51
C HIS A 120 -16.89 -1.29 13.56
N LEU A 121 -16.81 -0.50 14.64
CA LEU A 121 -15.92 -0.80 15.77
C LEU A 121 -16.28 -2.16 16.40
N PHE A 122 -17.55 -2.37 16.73
CA PHE A 122 -18.01 -3.64 17.32
C PHE A 122 -17.84 -4.82 16.33
N THR A 123 -18.22 -4.63 15.08
CA THR A 123 -18.03 -5.66 14.05
C THR A 123 -16.54 -5.99 13.87
N GLY A 124 -15.66 -4.99 13.90
CA GLY A 124 -14.21 -5.16 13.83
C GLY A 124 -13.66 -6.02 14.98
N ILE A 125 -14.10 -5.76 16.22
CA ILE A 125 -13.71 -6.55 17.40
C ILE A 125 -14.11 -8.02 17.21
N ILE A 126 -15.36 -8.25 16.79
CA ILE A 126 -15.89 -9.62 16.59
C ILE A 126 -15.15 -10.31 15.43
N THR A 127 -14.86 -9.58 14.35
CA THR A 127 -14.09 -10.11 13.20
C THR A 127 -12.69 -10.56 13.61
N ILE A 128 -11.99 -9.75 14.39
CA ILE A 128 -10.65 -10.10 14.91
C ILE A 128 -10.75 -11.32 15.85
N ALA A 129 -11.73 -11.35 16.74
CA ALA A 129 -11.95 -12.49 17.62
C ALA A 129 -12.20 -13.78 16.83
N ALA A 130 -13.01 -13.73 15.77
CA ALA A 130 -13.28 -14.88 14.91
C ALA A 130 -12.04 -15.41 14.23
N VAL A 131 -11.12 -14.53 13.81
CA VAL A 131 -9.84 -14.94 13.20
C VAL A 131 -8.86 -15.50 14.21
N LEU A 132 -8.81 -14.97 15.42
CA LEU A 132 -7.93 -15.46 16.47
C LEU A 132 -8.35 -16.84 17.03
N THR A 133 -9.57 -17.26 16.79
CA THR A 133 -10.14 -18.51 17.27
C THR A 133 -10.40 -19.55 16.18
N MET A 134 -9.92 -19.30 14.95
CA MET A 134 -10.06 -20.23 13.82
C MET A 134 -9.13 -21.45 13.89
#